data_45747ff77d5d218f76618118fcc60943
#
_entry.id   45747ff77d5d218f76618118fcc60943
#
_cell.length_a   1.000
_cell.length_b   1.000
_cell.length_c   1.000
_cell.angle_alpha   90.00
_cell.angle_beta   90.00
_cell.angle_gamma   90.00
#
_symmetry.space_group_name_H-M   'P 1'
#
loop_
_entity.id
_entity.type
_entity.pdbx_description
1 polymer ?
#
loop_
_entity_poly.entity_id
_entity_poly.type
_entity_poly.pdbx_seq_one_letter_code
_entity_poly.pdbx_strand_id
1 'polypeptide(L)'
;MAPPVVDHAFETDWVSGASMIIRRETMEATGLLDEGFFTYFDDIDYCFNAKKRGWPSWYVPASRVVHLVGQSTGVNSKPKRLPPYLLDARRRHFLKNHGAFYAAMVDICRIAGLSLWRLRILLTGKDDTTPPRHLSDSIRHSVFFKGFKITDVKNPALIS
;
A
#
# COMPACT_ATOMS: atom_id res chain seq x y z
N MET A 1 15.60 17.33 0.66
CA MET A 1 16.56 16.92 1.68
C MET A 1 16.35 15.41 1.88
N ALA A 2 17.35 14.58 1.66
CA ALA A 2 17.24 13.16 1.95
C ALA A 2 17.10 12.97 3.48
N PRO A 3 16.26 12.04 3.97
CA PRO A 3 16.20 11.77 5.39
C PRO A 3 17.58 11.31 5.90
N PRO A 4 17.90 11.57 7.16
CA PRO A 4 19.16 11.12 7.73
C PRO A 4 19.27 9.60 7.60
N VAL A 5 20.43 9.12 7.14
CA VAL A 5 20.71 7.70 7.05
C VAL A 5 20.89 7.19 8.47
N VAL A 6 19.95 6.35 8.92
CA VAL A 6 20.05 5.69 10.22
C VAL A 6 21.12 4.59 10.10
N ASP A 7 22.05 4.54 11.04
CA ASP A 7 23.22 3.67 11.04
C ASP A 7 23.09 2.43 11.95
N HIS A 8 22.00 2.33 12.71
CA HIS A 8 21.69 1.21 13.61
C HIS A 8 20.38 0.54 13.25
N ALA A 9 20.23 -0.73 13.61
CA ALA A 9 18.99 -1.46 13.42
C ALA A 9 17.92 -0.97 14.40
N PHE A 10 16.67 -0.85 13.93
CA PHE A 10 15.54 -0.44 14.76
C PHE A 10 14.25 -1.17 14.35
N GLU A 11 13.33 -1.28 15.30
CA GLU A 11 12.01 -1.82 15.05
C GLU A 11 11.19 -0.84 14.20
N THR A 12 10.49 -1.38 13.20
CA THR A 12 9.61 -0.62 12.31
C THR A 12 8.28 -1.34 12.16
N ASP A 13 7.26 -0.65 11.67
CA ASP A 13 5.95 -1.27 11.47
C ASP A 13 5.92 -2.23 10.28
N TRP A 14 6.74 -1.98 9.26
CA TRP A 14 6.85 -2.83 8.08
C TRP A 14 8.17 -2.60 7.33
N VAL A 15 8.54 -3.58 6.51
CA VAL A 15 9.66 -3.52 5.57
C VAL A 15 9.17 -3.88 4.18
N SER A 16 9.80 -3.31 3.15
CA SER A 16 9.39 -3.54 1.77
C SER A 16 9.72 -4.95 1.29
N GLY A 17 8.80 -5.58 0.60
CA GLY A 17 8.99 -6.86 -0.08
C GLY A 17 10.11 -6.85 -1.12
N ALA A 18 10.60 -5.67 -1.54
CA ALA A 18 11.78 -5.55 -2.39
C ALA A 18 13.07 -6.10 -1.76
N SER A 19 13.15 -6.11 -0.41
CA SER A 19 14.25 -6.71 0.35
C SER A 19 13.76 -7.07 1.75
N MET A 20 13.11 -8.22 1.87
CA MET A 20 12.57 -8.74 3.11
C MET A 20 13.08 -10.16 3.36
N ILE A 21 13.60 -10.40 4.55
CA ILE A 21 13.96 -11.74 5.03
C ILE A 21 12.99 -12.08 6.16
N ILE A 22 12.38 -13.26 6.07
CA ILE A 22 11.43 -13.75 7.08
C ILE A 22 12.05 -14.97 7.76
N ARG A 23 12.03 -14.97 9.08
CA ARG A 23 12.46 -16.13 9.85
C ARG A 23 11.48 -17.29 9.67
N ARG A 24 11.99 -18.50 9.63
CA ARG A 24 11.16 -19.70 9.49
C ARG A 24 10.10 -19.79 10.60
N GLU A 25 10.50 -19.53 11.84
CA GLU A 25 9.63 -19.57 13.01
C GLU A 25 8.48 -18.56 12.90
N THR A 26 8.75 -17.40 12.30
CA THR A 26 7.71 -16.41 12.01
C THR A 26 6.70 -16.95 10.99
N MET A 27 7.16 -17.59 9.90
CA MET A 27 6.27 -18.19 8.91
C MET A 27 5.44 -19.34 9.50
N GLU A 28 6.04 -20.16 10.34
CA GLU A 28 5.33 -21.24 11.05
C GLU A 28 4.25 -20.71 12.01
N ALA A 29 4.51 -19.59 12.67
CA ALA A 29 3.56 -18.96 13.60
C ALA A 29 2.48 -18.12 12.92
N THR A 30 2.79 -17.48 11.78
CA THR A 30 1.89 -16.49 11.14
C THR A 30 1.26 -16.98 9.84
N GLY A 31 1.81 -18.02 9.23
CA GLY A 31 1.52 -18.44 7.86
C GLY A 31 2.37 -17.70 6.84
N LEU A 32 2.08 -17.95 5.57
CA LEU A 32 2.72 -17.31 4.43
C LEU A 32 2.06 -15.96 4.09
N LEU A 33 2.60 -15.25 3.09
CA LEU A 33 1.95 -14.06 2.55
C LEU A 33 0.55 -14.42 2.01
N ASP A 34 -0.38 -13.48 2.15
CA ASP A 34 -1.76 -13.66 1.68
C ASP A 34 -1.83 -13.55 0.15
N GLU A 35 -2.06 -14.67 -0.52
CA GLU A 35 -2.20 -14.77 -1.98
C GLU A 35 -3.39 -13.97 -2.56
N GLY A 36 -4.28 -13.48 -1.70
CA GLY A 36 -5.34 -12.55 -2.10
C GLY A 36 -4.83 -11.17 -2.50
N PHE A 37 -3.55 -10.84 -2.26
CA PHE A 37 -2.87 -9.68 -2.82
C PHE A 37 -2.11 -10.11 -4.10
N PHE A 38 -2.38 -9.43 -5.20
CA PHE A 38 -1.56 -9.63 -6.41
C PHE A 38 -0.18 -8.96 -6.28
N THR A 39 -0.17 -7.72 -5.79
CA THR A 39 1.04 -6.92 -5.48
C THR A 39 0.60 -5.67 -4.71
N TYR A 40 1.53 -5.07 -3.96
CA TYR A 40 1.31 -4.00 -2.99
C TYR A 40 0.44 -4.43 -1.80
N PHE A 41 0.77 -3.91 -0.65
CA PHE A 41 0.17 -4.20 0.64
C PHE A 41 0.36 -5.63 1.15
N ASP A 42 0.86 -6.57 0.37
CA ASP A 42 1.21 -7.92 0.76
C ASP A 42 2.30 -7.92 1.85
N ASP A 43 3.34 -7.12 1.67
CA ASP A 43 4.42 -6.90 2.64
C ASP A 43 3.92 -6.20 3.92
N ILE A 44 3.12 -5.14 3.77
CA ILE A 44 2.51 -4.41 4.89
C ILE A 44 1.57 -5.34 5.68
N ASP A 45 0.73 -6.09 4.96
CA ASP A 45 -0.22 -7.03 5.56
C ASP A 45 0.50 -8.13 6.35
N TYR A 46 1.57 -8.69 5.78
CA TYR A 46 2.37 -9.70 6.44
C TYR A 46 3.03 -9.17 7.72
N CYS A 47 3.72 -8.04 7.65
CA CYS A 47 4.38 -7.42 8.80
C CYS A 47 3.37 -7.06 9.90
N PHE A 48 2.21 -6.52 9.53
CA PHE A 48 1.14 -6.21 10.48
C PHE A 48 0.63 -7.44 11.22
N ASN A 49 0.39 -8.55 10.50
CA ASN A 49 -0.08 -9.80 11.09
C ASN A 49 1.01 -10.51 11.92
N ALA A 50 2.27 -10.41 11.51
CA ALA A 50 3.41 -10.90 12.27
C ALA A 50 3.54 -10.13 13.60
N LYS A 51 3.49 -8.81 13.56
CA LYS A 51 3.56 -7.94 14.75
C LYS A 51 2.45 -8.26 15.75
N LYS A 52 1.22 -8.50 15.29
CA LYS A 52 0.09 -8.92 16.15
C LYS A 52 0.32 -10.24 16.89
N ARG A 53 1.23 -11.08 16.38
CA ARG A 53 1.61 -12.36 16.99
C ARG A 53 2.95 -12.31 17.73
N GLY A 54 3.46 -11.10 18.00
CA GLY A 54 4.69 -10.88 18.76
C GLY A 54 5.99 -10.98 17.93
N TRP A 55 5.89 -10.95 16.60
CA TRP A 55 7.03 -10.97 15.69
C TRP A 55 7.24 -9.58 15.08
N PRO A 56 8.12 -8.74 15.67
CA PRO A 56 8.36 -7.38 15.16
C PRO A 56 9.19 -7.40 13.87
N SER A 57 8.99 -6.37 13.05
CA SER A 57 9.82 -6.10 11.88
C SER A 57 10.99 -5.20 12.25
N TRP A 58 12.16 -5.44 11.66
CA TRP A 58 13.37 -4.68 11.92
C TRP A 58 13.95 -4.12 10.62
N TYR A 59 14.26 -2.84 10.63
CA TYR A 59 15.09 -2.24 9.59
C TYR A 59 16.56 -2.45 9.93
N VAL A 60 17.32 -3.01 8.98
CA VAL A 60 18.75 -3.33 9.16
C VAL A 60 19.58 -2.56 8.12
N PRO A 61 20.18 -1.42 8.46
CA PRO A 61 20.86 -0.54 7.49
C PRO A 61 22.12 -1.16 6.89
N ALA A 62 22.71 -2.17 7.53
CA ALA A 62 23.83 -2.93 6.98
C ALA A 62 23.45 -3.79 5.76
N SER A 63 22.16 -4.16 5.62
CA SER A 63 21.63 -4.86 4.45
C SER A 63 21.31 -3.86 3.35
N ARG A 64 22.13 -3.86 2.31
CA ARG A 64 21.97 -2.93 1.18
C ARG A 64 21.68 -3.69 -0.10
N VAL A 65 20.61 -3.28 -0.79
CA VAL A 65 20.21 -3.81 -2.09
C VAL A 65 19.95 -2.69 -3.09
N VAL A 66 20.17 -2.97 -4.36
CA VAL A 66 19.78 -2.07 -5.45
C VAL A 66 18.43 -2.51 -5.97
N HIS A 67 17.42 -1.69 -5.72
CA HIS A 67 16.07 -1.92 -6.22
C HIS A 67 15.79 -1.08 -7.47
N LEU A 68 15.71 -1.73 -8.63
CA LEU A 68 15.37 -1.07 -9.88
C LEU A 68 13.85 -0.84 -9.93
N VAL A 69 13.41 0.28 -9.32
CA VAL A 69 11.99 0.62 -9.20
C VAL A 69 11.28 0.62 -10.56
N GLY A 70 10.12 0.00 -10.62
CA GLY A 70 9.22 0.06 -11.77
C GLY A 70 9.45 -0.98 -12.86
N GLN A 71 10.41 -1.89 -12.74
CA GLN A 71 10.61 -2.95 -13.75
C GLN A 71 9.45 -3.96 -13.78
N SER A 72 8.92 -4.35 -12.63
CA SER A 72 7.78 -5.26 -12.53
C SER A 72 6.41 -4.56 -12.58
N THR A 73 6.32 -3.30 -12.14
CA THR A 73 5.05 -2.58 -12.00
C THR A 73 4.85 -1.46 -13.02
N GLY A 74 5.88 -1.14 -13.82
CA GLY A 74 5.86 -0.07 -14.81
C GLY A 74 5.74 1.34 -14.22
N VAL A 75 5.92 1.50 -12.90
CA VAL A 75 5.84 2.79 -12.20
C VAL A 75 7.16 3.52 -12.36
N ASN A 76 7.35 4.21 -13.49
CA ASN A 76 8.51 5.07 -13.72
C ASN A 76 8.15 6.55 -13.61
N SER A 77 9.03 7.32 -13.08
CA SER A 77 9.34 8.77 -12.98
C SER A 77 8.36 9.86 -13.47
N LYS A 78 7.24 9.57 -14.08
CA LYS A 78 6.15 10.52 -14.35
C LYS A 78 4.90 10.06 -13.60
N PRO A 79 4.06 10.98 -13.09
CA PRO A 79 2.83 10.61 -12.38
C PRO A 79 1.88 9.89 -13.35
N LYS A 80 2.04 8.60 -13.50
CA LYS A 80 1.11 7.73 -14.21
C LYS A 80 -0.13 7.51 -13.33
N ARG A 81 -1.28 7.28 -13.97
CA ARG A 81 -2.49 6.86 -13.26
C ARG A 81 -2.18 5.68 -12.34
N LEU A 82 -2.69 5.73 -11.12
CA LEU A 82 -2.51 4.61 -10.18
C LEU A 82 -3.16 3.34 -10.74
N PRO A 83 -2.46 2.20 -10.69
CA PRO A 83 -3.05 0.96 -11.16
C PRO A 83 -4.22 0.54 -10.27
N PRO A 84 -5.32 0.02 -10.85
CA PRO A 84 -6.51 -0.40 -10.11
C PRO A 84 -6.21 -1.39 -8.97
N TYR A 85 -5.31 -2.34 -9.21
CA TYR A 85 -4.92 -3.35 -8.22
C TYR A 85 -4.27 -2.76 -6.96
N LEU A 86 -3.58 -1.62 -7.05
CA LEU A 86 -3.05 -0.91 -5.89
C LEU A 86 -4.19 -0.38 -4.98
N LEU A 87 -5.24 0.16 -5.59
CA LEU A 87 -6.38 0.69 -4.86
C LEU A 87 -7.23 -0.44 -4.25
N ASP A 88 -7.37 -1.55 -4.97
CA ASP A 88 -8.06 -2.74 -4.47
C ASP A 88 -7.26 -3.45 -3.37
N ALA A 89 -5.93 -3.53 -3.47
CA ALA A 89 -5.06 -4.05 -2.42
C ALA A 89 -5.17 -3.22 -1.13
N ARG A 90 -5.16 -1.88 -1.27
CA ARG A 90 -5.38 -0.97 -0.14
C ARG A 90 -6.74 -1.24 0.54
N ARG A 91 -7.82 -1.33 -0.23
CA ARG A 91 -9.16 -1.63 0.29
C ARG A 91 -9.20 -2.98 1.01
N ARG A 92 -8.62 -4.04 0.38
CA ARG A 92 -8.50 -5.36 0.99
C ARG A 92 -7.77 -5.31 2.34
N HIS A 93 -6.63 -4.63 2.40
CA HIS A 93 -5.84 -4.51 3.63
C HIS A 93 -6.64 -3.89 4.78
N PHE A 94 -7.32 -2.76 4.54
CA PHE A 94 -8.10 -2.11 5.59
C PHE A 94 -9.33 -2.91 6.01
N LEU A 95 -10.04 -3.53 5.08
CA LEU A 95 -11.18 -4.38 5.41
C LEU A 95 -10.75 -5.61 6.22
N LYS A 96 -9.67 -6.28 5.81
CA LYS A 96 -9.16 -7.49 6.44
C LYS A 96 -8.65 -7.24 7.87
N ASN A 97 -7.88 -6.18 8.05
CA ASN A 97 -7.12 -5.97 9.27
C ASN A 97 -7.79 -5.03 10.28
N HIS A 98 -8.65 -4.13 9.83
CA HIS A 98 -9.27 -3.10 10.65
C HIS A 98 -10.80 -3.09 10.60
N GLY A 99 -11.40 -3.86 9.69
CA GLY A 99 -12.86 -3.98 9.56
C GLY A 99 -13.51 -2.85 8.75
N ALA A 100 -14.82 -3.00 8.56
CA ALA A 100 -15.61 -2.18 7.65
C ALA A 100 -15.67 -0.69 8.06
N PHE A 101 -15.86 -0.42 9.34
CA PHE A 101 -15.96 0.96 9.84
C PHE A 101 -14.65 1.74 9.60
N TYR A 102 -13.53 1.15 9.97
CA TYR A 102 -12.23 1.78 9.77
C TYR A 102 -11.92 1.99 8.28
N ALA A 103 -12.19 0.99 7.44
CA ALA A 103 -12.01 1.10 5.99
C ALA A 103 -12.85 2.24 5.39
N ALA A 104 -14.11 2.39 5.84
CA ALA A 104 -14.97 3.49 5.42
C ALA A 104 -14.41 4.85 5.85
N MET A 105 -13.95 5.00 7.09
CA MET A 105 -13.35 6.26 7.57
C MET A 105 -12.09 6.62 6.78
N VAL A 106 -11.23 5.65 6.50
CA VAL A 106 -10.02 5.86 5.68
C VAL A 106 -10.38 6.34 4.27
N ASP A 107 -11.42 5.79 3.65
CA ASP A 107 -11.88 6.22 2.34
C ASP A 107 -12.50 7.62 2.37
N ILE A 108 -13.32 7.94 3.38
CA ILE A 108 -13.88 9.27 3.58
C ILE A 108 -12.76 10.31 3.72
N CYS A 109 -11.79 10.08 4.61
CA CYS A 109 -10.67 11.00 4.82
C CYS A 109 -9.84 11.19 3.55
N ARG A 110 -9.56 10.10 2.82
CA ARG A 110 -8.83 10.16 1.55
C ARG A 110 -9.58 10.97 0.48
N ILE A 111 -10.86 10.69 0.28
CA ILE A 111 -11.69 11.38 -0.72
C ILE A 111 -11.83 12.86 -0.34
N ALA A 112 -12.09 13.17 0.92
CA ALA A 112 -12.16 14.54 1.42
C ALA A 112 -10.85 15.30 1.20
N GLY A 113 -9.72 14.70 1.57
CA GLY A 113 -8.39 15.28 1.36
C GLY A 113 -8.08 15.57 -0.10
N LEU A 114 -8.37 14.62 -1.00
CA LEU A 114 -8.19 14.80 -2.44
C LEU A 114 -9.14 15.87 -3.01
N SER A 115 -10.37 15.97 -2.52
CA SER A 115 -11.34 16.98 -2.93
C SER A 115 -10.89 18.37 -2.49
N LEU A 116 -10.42 18.52 -1.26
CA LEU A 116 -9.86 19.78 -0.75
C LEU A 116 -8.60 20.18 -1.51
N TRP A 117 -7.73 19.21 -1.84
CA TRP A 117 -6.57 19.47 -2.69
C TRP A 117 -6.95 19.99 -4.08
N ARG A 118 -7.94 19.39 -4.73
CA ARG A 118 -8.47 19.84 -6.01
C ARG A 118 -9.06 21.25 -5.92
N LEU A 119 -9.84 21.54 -4.88
CA LEU A 119 -10.38 22.88 -4.63
C LEU A 119 -9.25 23.91 -4.47
N ARG A 120 -8.22 23.58 -3.67
CA ARG A 120 -7.06 24.46 -3.49
C ARG A 120 -6.36 24.76 -4.82
N ILE A 121 -6.13 23.76 -5.68
CA ILE A 121 -5.52 23.95 -6.99
C ILE A 121 -6.37 24.90 -7.85
N LEU A 122 -7.69 24.69 -7.90
CA LEU A 122 -8.61 25.55 -8.64
C LEU A 122 -8.56 27.01 -8.16
N LEU A 123 -8.47 27.22 -6.84
CA LEU A 123 -8.43 28.56 -6.25
C LEU A 123 -7.05 29.26 -6.38
N THR A 124 -5.96 28.49 -6.41
CA THR A 124 -4.60 29.05 -6.41
C THR A 124 -3.92 29.04 -7.78
N GLY A 125 -4.50 28.38 -8.78
CA GLY A 125 -3.90 28.24 -10.11
C GLY A 125 -2.59 27.45 -10.16
N LYS A 126 -2.28 26.68 -9.09
CA LYS A 126 -1.06 25.87 -9.03
C LYS A 126 -1.19 24.59 -9.85
N ASP A 127 -0.08 24.08 -10.33
CA ASP A 127 -0.04 22.82 -11.06
C ASP A 127 -0.46 21.64 -10.18
N ASP A 128 -1.29 20.75 -10.75
CA ASP A 128 -1.69 19.51 -10.10
C ASP A 128 -0.60 18.45 -10.27
N THR A 129 0.13 18.16 -9.21
CA THR A 129 1.16 17.14 -9.16
C THR A 129 0.63 15.74 -8.82
N THR A 130 -0.69 15.60 -8.60
CA THR A 130 -1.28 14.29 -8.27
C THR A 130 -1.42 13.40 -9.52
N PRO A 131 -1.40 12.05 -9.36
CA PRO A 131 -1.63 11.15 -10.47
C PRO A 131 -2.94 11.44 -11.20
N PRO A 132 -2.99 11.27 -12.55
CA PRO A 132 -4.24 11.46 -13.30
C PRO A 132 -5.39 10.61 -12.74
N ARG A 133 -6.58 11.21 -12.66
CA ARG A 133 -7.82 10.60 -12.15
C ARG A 133 -7.75 10.10 -10.69
N HIS A 134 -6.80 10.57 -9.90
CA HIS A 134 -6.57 10.08 -8.54
C HIS A 134 -7.85 10.15 -7.66
N LEU A 135 -8.59 11.25 -7.69
CA LEU A 135 -9.84 11.39 -6.94
C LEU A 135 -10.93 10.43 -7.46
N SER A 136 -11.17 10.42 -8.76
CA SER A 136 -12.23 9.56 -9.34
C SER A 136 -11.93 8.06 -9.16
N ASP A 137 -10.66 7.66 -9.26
CA ASP A 137 -10.25 6.28 -9.03
C ASP A 137 -10.34 5.93 -7.53
N SER A 138 -9.99 6.84 -6.63
CA SER A 138 -10.18 6.64 -5.19
C SER A 138 -11.65 6.44 -4.81
N ILE A 139 -12.57 7.19 -5.42
CA ILE A 139 -14.01 6.99 -5.24
C ILE A 139 -14.46 5.63 -5.78
N ARG A 140 -14.10 5.29 -7.02
CA ARG A 140 -14.51 4.03 -7.69
C ARG A 140 -14.02 2.77 -7.00
N HIS A 141 -12.86 2.83 -6.34
CA HIS A 141 -12.26 1.71 -5.63
C HIS A 141 -12.51 1.76 -4.11
N SER A 142 -13.32 2.71 -3.63
CA SER A 142 -13.70 2.80 -2.22
C SER A 142 -14.67 1.67 -1.82
N VAL A 143 -14.80 1.46 -0.52
CA VAL A 143 -15.78 0.51 0.04
C VAL A 143 -17.24 0.89 -0.30
N PHE A 144 -17.50 2.17 -0.59
CA PHE A 144 -18.84 2.66 -0.95
C PHE A 144 -19.27 2.22 -2.36
N PHE A 145 -18.32 2.05 -3.28
CA PHE A 145 -18.59 1.59 -4.65
C PHE A 145 -18.32 0.11 -4.87
N LYS A 146 -17.23 -0.42 -4.29
CA LYS A 146 -16.83 -1.82 -4.44
C LYS A 146 -17.43 -2.75 -3.37
N GLY A 147 -18.05 -2.16 -2.32
CA GLY A 147 -18.62 -2.90 -1.20
C GLY A 147 -17.60 -3.28 -0.14
N PHE A 148 -18.14 -3.87 0.94
CA PHE A 148 -17.41 -4.22 2.16
C PHE A 148 -16.92 -5.67 2.19
N LYS A 149 -17.06 -6.42 1.10
CA LYS A 149 -16.51 -7.77 1.01
C LYS A 149 -15.01 -7.74 0.77
N ILE A 150 -14.29 -8.61 1.48
CA ILE A 150 -12.87 -8.88 1.20
C ILE A 150 -12.83 -9.72 -0.07
N THR A 151 -12.20 -9.20 -1.11
CA THR A 151 -12.06 -9.86 -2.41
C THR A 151 -10.59 -9.98 -2.78
N ASP A 152 -10.24 -11.02 -3.51
CA ASP A 152 -8.88 -11.16 -4.03
C ASP A 152 -8.59 -10.13 -5.10
N VAL A 153 -7.37 -9.64 -5.07
CA VAL A 153 -6.85 -8.66 -6.03
C VAL A 153 -6.21 -9.43 -7.18
N LYS A 154 -6.88 -9.42 -8.33
CA LYS A 154 -6.45 -10.20 -9.48
C LYS A 154 -5.35 -9.50 -10.28
N ASN A 155 -4.45 -10.31 -10.84
CA ASN A 155 -3.51 -9.85 -11.84
C ASN A 155 -4.28 -9.45 -13.11
N PRO A 156 -4.18 -8.18 -13.55
CA PRO A 156 -4.88 -7.74 -14.76
C PRO A 156 -4.43 -8.48 -16.03
N ALA A 157 -3.20 -9.01 -16.07
CA ALA A 157 -2.70 -9.79 -17.20
C ALA A 157 -3.32 -11.21 -17.32
N LEU A 158 -4.01 -11.68 -16.28
CA LEU A 158 -4.69 -12.99 -16.29
C LEU A 158 -6.20 -12.88 -16.57
N ILE A 159 -6.70 -11.69 -16.87
CA ILE A 159 -8.13 -11.41 -17.12
C ILE A 159 -8.38 -11.21 -18.63
N SER A 160 -7.36 -11.29 -19.45
CA SER A 160 -7.43 -11.18 -20.92
C SER A 160 -7.80 -12.49 -21.59
#